data_d8febaf02137138c81b31ace48724967
#
_entry.id   d8febaf02137138c81b31ace48724967
#
_cell.length_a   1.000
_cell.length_b   1.000
_cell.length_c   1.000
_cell.angle_alpha   90.00
_cell.angle_beta   90.00
_cell.angle_gamma   90.00
#
_symmetry.space_group_name_H-M   'P 1'
#
loop_
_entity.id
_entity.type
_entity.pdbx_description
1 polymer ?
#
loop_
_entity_poly.entity_id
_entity_poly.type
_entity_poly.pdbx_seq_one_letter_code
_entity_poly.pdbx_strand_id
1 'polypeptide(L)'
;MPTLFSEFPTATQQADWWQQLQKELKGKLYDSLHWHIEESVVLAPYYNLHTSTRTSDIIQRNEDWTIAEMILVGDLPTANRQILTALQGGANAIVLQLTRTLMDTEWASLLNGVIVAYIQIHIKTPTAAVATTTLQYWQRQPTIVGSLQCPEQDLTWAANNPHAQFRIFTTSADTTQTPSLQLAAQIAQAQSMLQLLIDKNIPSPNRCIQFSVSVGKDYFVEIAKLRALRLLWANVLA
;
A
#
# COMPACT_ATOMS: atom_id res chain seq x y z
N MET A 1 31.82 -35.36 11.13
CA MET A 1 30.54 -35.70 10.46
C MET A 1 30.68 -35.34 9.00
N PRO A 2 30.33 -36.21 8.05
CA PRO A 2 30.30 -35.80 6.64
C PRO A 2 29.29 -34.67 6.48
N THR A 3 29.69 -33.59 5.84
CA THR A 3 28.78 -32.50 5.53
C THR A 3 27.69 -32.98 4.56
N LEU A 4 26.45 -32.61 4.79
CA LEU A 4 25.25 -33.09 4.08
C LEU A 4 25.34 -32.92 2.53
N PHE A 5 26.30 -32.12 2.06
CA PHE A 5 26.51 -31.78 0.66
C PHE A 5 27.93 -32.08 0.17
N SER A 6 28.63 -33.00 0.83
CA SER A 6 30.04 -33.37 0.45
C SER A 6 30.16 -34.00 -0.96
N GLU A 7 29.03 -34.47 -1.51
CA GLU A 7 28.96 -35.07 -2.85
C GLU A 7 28.76 -34.04 -3.98
N PHE A 8 28.43 -32.80 -3.63
CA PHE A 8 28.25 -31.73 -4.60
C PHE A 8 29.57 -30.99 -4.83
N PRO A 9 29.90 -30.64 -6.09
CA PRO A 9 31.10 -29.87 -6.36
C PRO A 9 31.04 -28.53 -5.62
N THR A 10 32.18 -28.09 -5.11
CA THR A 10 32.37 -26.74 -4.56
C THR A 10 31.86 -25.70 -5.56
N ALA A 11 31.20 -24.66 -5.04
CA ALA A 11 30.50 -23.62 -5.80
C ALA A 11 31.20 -23.27 -7.12
N THR A 12 30.53 -23.53 -8.22
CA THR A 12 30.96 -23.18 -9.58
C THR A 12 31.13 -21.66 -9.68
N GLN A 13 32.21 -21.22 -10.30
CA GLN A 13 32.43 -19.79 -10.54
C GLN A 13 31.48 -19.29 -11.62
N GLN A 14 31.22 -18.00 -11.63
CA GLN A 14 30.35 -17.35 -12.63
C GLN A 14 30.81 -17.64 -14.07
N ALA A 15 32.13 -17.82 -14.29
CA ALA A 15 32.68 -18.18 -15.58
C ALA A 15 32.22 -19.57 -16.07
N ASP A 16 32.14 -20.56 -15.17
CA ASP A 16 31.69 -21.92 -15.51
C ASP A 16 30.20 -21.91 -15.90
N TRP A 17 29.40 -21.13 -15.18
CA TRP A 17 27.99 -20.93 -15.52
C TRP A 17 27.82 -20.30 -16.91
N TRP A 18 28.63 -19.27 -17.24
CA TRP A 18 28.62 -18.65 -18.56
C TRP A 18 28.97 -19.61 -19.68
N GLN A 19 30.01 -20.43 -19.49
CA GLN A 19 30.39 -21.42 -20.48
C GLN A 19 29.31 -22.48 -20.72
N GLN A 20 28.65 -22.91 -19.66
CA GLN A 20 27.56 -23.88 -19.76
C GLN A 20 26.35 -23.25 -20.47
N LEU A 21 26.00 -22.05 -20.09
CA LEU A 21 24.90 -21.31 -20.71
C LEU A 21 25.10 -21.10 -22.20
N GLN A 22 26.32 -20.74 -22.64
CA GLN A 22 26.63 -20.57 -24.06
C GLN A 22 26.46 -21.88 -24.85
N LYS A 23 26.83 -22.99 -24.26
CA LYS A 23 26.63 -24.32 -24.88
C LYS A 23 25.12 -24.63 -25.04
N GLU A 24 24.34 -24.32 -24.04
CA GLU A 24 22.90 -24.62 -24.01
C GLU A 24 22.09 -23.69 -24.92
N LEU A 25 22.51 -22.45 -25.08
CA LEU A 25 21.87 -21.50 -25.96
C LEU A 25 21.92 -21.88 -27.46
N LYS A 26 22.87 -22.73 -27.86
CA LYS A 26 23.01 -23.22 -29.24
C LYS A 26 22.97 -22.09 -30.29
N GLY A 27 23.64 -20.99 -30.00
CA GLY A 27 23.70 -19.81 -30.89
C GLY A 27 22.58 -18.76 -30.72
N LYS A 28 21.65 -18.96 -29.78
CA LYS A 28 20.72 -17.88 -29.39
C LYS A 28 21.46 -16.81 -28.58
N LEU A 29 21.05 -15.57 -28.74
CA LEU A 29 21.61 -14.47 -27.98
C LEU A 29 21.20 -14.56 -26.50
N TYR A 30 22.12 -14.26 -25.60
CA TYR A 30 21.84 -14.16 -24.15
C TYR A 30 20.71 -13.21 -23.81
N ASP A 31 20.62 -12.10 -24.54
CA ASP A 31 19.57 -11.10 -24.33
C ASP A 31 18.16 -11.65 -24.54
N SER A 32 18.01 -12.76 -25.27
CA SER A 32 16.71 -13.44 -25.42
C SER A 32 16.19 -14.08 -24.13
N LEU A 33 17.04 -14.20 -23.11
CA LEU A 33 16.68 -14.73 -21.79
C LEU A 33 16.29 -13.62 -20.80
N HIS A 34 16.48 -12.37 -21.17
CA HIS A 34 16.11 -11.26 -20.31
C HIS A 34 14.58 -11.12 -20.23
N TRP A 35 14.11 -10.83 -19.05
CA TRP A 35 12.70 -10.50 -18.84
C TRP A 35 12.52 -8.99 -18.77
N HIS A 36 11.82 -8.45 -19.75
CA HIS A 36 11.47 -7.04 -19.82
C HIS A 36 10.15 -6.81 -19.07
N ILE A 37 10.23 -6.21 -17.89
CA ILE A 37 9.07 -5.79 -17.11
C ILE A 37 8.52 -4.48 -17.68
N GLU A 38 9.43 -3.57 -17.97
CA GLU A 38 9.22 -2.26 -18.60
C GLU A 38 10.42 -1.95 -19.47
N GLU A 39 10.33 -0.88 -20.27
CA GLU A 39 11.44 -0.45 -21.15
C GLU A 39 12.74 -0.19 -20.36
N SER A 40 12.62 0.38 -19.16
CA SER A 40 13.75 0.72 -18.29
C SER A 40 14.10 -0.34 -17.25
N VAL A 41 13.26 -1.39 -17.08
CA VAL A 41 13.45 -2.43 -16.07
C VAL A 41 13.55 -3.79 -16.73
N VAL A 42 14.79 -4.25 -16.87
CA VAL A 42 15.13 -5.52 -17.50
C VAL A 42 15.80 -6.43 -16.47
N LEU A 43 15.27 -7.62 -16.30
CA LEU A 43 15.83 -8.62 -15.39
C LEU A 43 16.68 -9.62 -16.17
N ALA A 44 17.90 -9.84 -15.67
CA ALA A 44 18.75 -10.93 -16.15
C ALA A 44 18.19 -12.28 -15.67
N PRO A 45 18.47 -13.38 -16.40
CA PRO A 45 17.98 -14.71 -16.03
C PRO A 45 18.60 -15.28 -14.74
N TYR A 46 19.71 -14.68 -14.27
CA TYR A 46 20.41 -15.14 -13.09
C TYR A 46 21.04 -13.99 -12.31
N TYR A 47 20.88 -14.04 -10.98
CA TYR A 47 21.53 -13.15 -10.03
C TYR A 47 22.22 -13.97 -8.95
N ASN A 48 23.38 -13.52 -8.49
CA ASN A 48 24.08 -14.11 -7.35
C ASN A 48 24.28 -13.07 -6.22
N LEU A 49 24.80 -13.53 -5.08
CA LEU A 49 25.01 -12.65 -3.91
C LEU A 49 26.00 -11.50 -4.17
N HIS A 50 26.89 -11.63 -5.16
CA HIS A 50 27.86 -10.57 -5.51
C HIS A 50 27.27 -9.53 -6.48
N THR A 51 26.26 -9.91 -7.27
CA THR A 51 25.57 -9.00 -8.19
C THR A 51 24.32 -8.40 -7.58
N SER A 52 23.81 -8.98 -6.50
CA SER A 52 22.66 -8.46 -5.77
C SER A 52 23.13 -7.36 -4.81
N THR A 53 22.75 -6.12 -5.11
CA THR A 53 22.79 -5.06 -4.10
C THR A 53 21.78 -5.39 -3.02
N ARG A 54 22.27 -5.87 -1.86
CA ARG A 54 21.41 -5.98 -0.67
C ARG A 54 20.95 -4.55 -0.32
N THR A 55 19.68 -4.29 -0.52
CA THR A 55 19.04 -3.21 0.20
C THR A 55 18.89 -3.66 1.65
N SER A 56 19.97 -3.45 2.44
CA SER A 56 19.93 -3.66 3.87
C SER A 56 18.90 -2.69 4.45
N ASP A 57 18.14 -3.19 5.40
CA ASP A 57 17.42 -2.40 6.41
C ASP A 57 16.11 -1.71 5.99
N ILE A 58 15.33 -2.34 5.13
CA ILE A 58 13.89 -2.09 5.20
C ILE A 58 13.44 -2.62 6.56
N ILE A 59 13.23 -1.72 7.52
CA ILE A 59 12.74 -2.07 8.85
C ILE A 59 11.44 -2.86 8.65
N GLN A 60 11.52 -4.16 8.89
CA GLN A 60 10.32 -4.98 8.98
C GLN A 60 9.66 -4.61 10.31
N ARG A 61 8.54 -3.90 10.23
CA ARG A 61 7.64 -3.86 11.38
C ARG A 61 7.06 -5.25 11.56
N ASN A 62 7.24 -5.82 12.73
CA ASN A 62 6.57 -7.05 13.16
C ASN A 62 5.09 -6.77 13.51
N GLU A 63 4.43 -5.92 12.74
CA GLU A 63 3.00 -5.67 12.91
C GLU A 63 2.25 -6.59 11.95
N ASP A 64 1.26 -7.28 12.46
CA ASP A 64 0.33 -8.06 11.68
C ASP A 64 -0.36 -7.17 10.65
N TRP A 65 -0.57 -7.71 9.47
CA TRP A 65 -1.34 -7.03 8.43
C TRP A 65 -2.82 -7.00 8.79
N THR A 66 -3.51 -5.97 8.34
CA THR A 66 -4.93 -5.80 8.58
C THR A 66 -5.71 -6.30 7.37
N ILE A 67 -6.71 -7.16 7.62
CA ILE A 67 -7.65 -7.64 6.59
C ILE A 67 -8.85 -6.71 6.58
N ALA A 68 -9.06 -6.03 5.44
CA ALA A 68 -10.12 -5.05 5.29
C ALA A 68 -11.18 -5.51 4.28
N GLU A 69 -12.44 -5.44 4.66
CA GLU A 69 -13.57 -5.71 3.78
C GLU A 69 -14.22 -4.40 3.35
N MET A 70 -14.53 -4.28 2.03
CA MET A 70 -15.17 -3.08 1.48
C MET A 70 -16.68 -3.24 1.42
N ILE A 71 -17.41 -2.28 2.02
CA ILE A 71 -18.85 -2.29 2.14
C ILE A 71 -19.42 -0.99 1.57
N LEU A 72 -20.30 -1.13 0.57
CA LEU A 72 -21.06 0.01 0.03
C LEU A 72 -22.19 0.36 0.98
N VAL A 73 -22.19 1.59 1.48
CA VAL A 73 -23.19 2.07 2.43
C VAL A 73 -24.36 2.68 1.65
N GLY A 74 -25.33 1.84 1.29
CA GLY A 74 -26.61 2.24 0.71
C GLY A 74 -27.74 2.11 1.74
N ASP A 75 -28.23 0.89 1.93
CA ASP A 75 -29.22 0.55 2.96
C ASP A 75 -28.49 0.22 4.27
N LEU A 76 -28.77 0.96 5.35
CA LEU A 76 -28.04 0.85 6.62
C LEU A 76 -28.17 -0.52 7.29
N PRO A 77 -29.35 -1.16 7.40
CA PRO A 77 -29.48 -2.49 7.97
C PRO A 77 -28.70 -3.55 7.21
N THR A 78 -28.67 -3.47 5.88
CA THR A 78 -27.92 -4.40 5.04
C THR A 78 -26.42 -4.18 5.20
N ALA A 79 -25.95 -2.91 5.17
CA ALA A 79 -24.55 -2.58 5.38
C ALA A 79 -24.06 -3.02 6.78
N ASN A 80 -24.86 -2.82 7.84
CA ASN A 80 -24.51 -3.30 9.17
C ASN A 80 -24.36 -4.82 9.22
N ARG A 81 -25.28 -5.59 8.61
CA ARG A 81 -25.13 -7.06 8.54
C ARG A 81 -23.86 -7.48 7.80
N GLN A 82 -23.51 -6.80 6.70
CA GLN A 82 -22.27 -7.07 5.97
C GLN A 82 -21.04 -6.79 6.85
N ILE A 83 -21.03 -5.68 7.59
CA ILE A 83 -19.97 -5.36 8.54
C ILE A 83 -19.81 -6.49 9.56
N LEU A 84 -20.87 -6.87 10.22
CA LEU A 84 -20.84 -7.93 11.25
C LEU A 84 -20.38 -9.26 10.67
N THR A 85 -20.84 -9.62 9.47
CA THR A 85 -20.41 -10.85 8.78
C THR A 85 -18.92 -10.81 8.44
N ALA A 86 -18.40 -9.68 7.93
CA ALA A 86 -16.99 -9.51 7.62
C ALA A 86 -16.12 -9.67 8.87
N LEU A 87 -16.50 -9.03 9.97
CA LEU A 87 -15.78 -9.10 11.25
C LEU A 87 -15.82 -10.52 11.86
N GLN A 88 -16.95 -11.21 11.78
CA GLN A 88 -17.06 -12.61 12.17
C GLN A 88 -16.22 -13.53 11.27
N GLY A 89 -16.03 -13.17 10.01
CA GLY A 89 -15.17 -13.86 9.05
C GLY A 89 -13.67 -13.63 9.24
N GLY A 90 -13.28 -12.79 10.23
CA GLY A 90 -11.88 -12.53 10.55
C GLY A 90 -11.30 -11.22 9.99
N ALA A 91 -12.12 -10.37 9.36
CA ALA A 91 -11.70 -9.01 9.05
C ALA A 91 -11.47 -8.23 10.35
N ASN A 92 -10.39 -7.43 10.39
CA ASN A 92 -10.07 -6.54 11.49
C ASN A 92 -10.05 -5.07 11.07
N ALA A 93 -10.49 -4.80 9.85
CA ALA A 93 -10.80 -3.49 9.33
C ALA A 93 -12.01 -3.53 8.40
N ILE A 94 -12.67 -2.39 8.25
CA ILE A 94 -13.73 -2.17 7.27
C ILE A 94 -13.45 -0.94 6.43
N VAL A 95 -13.79 -1.00 5.14
CA VAL A 95 -13.75 0.13 4.22
C VAL A 95 -15.18 0.51 3.89
N LEU A 96 -15.68 1.60 4.45
CA LEU A 96 -17.03 2.09 4.21
C LEU A 96 -17.03 3.02 2.99
N GLN A 97 -17.67 2.62 1.93
CA GLN A 97 -17.89 3.46 0.77
C GLN A 97 -19.23 4.19 0.93
N LEU A 98 -19.17 5.46 1.32
CA LEU A 98 -20.35 6.29 1.48
C LEU A 98 -20.88 6.78 0.14
N THR A 99 -22.20 6.86 0.01
CA THR A 99 -22.88 7.47 -1.13
C THR A 99 -23.42 8.86 -0.82
N ARG A 100 -23.56 9.19 0.46
CA ARG A 100 -24.05 10.45 1.00
C ARG A 100 -23.54 10.72 2.41
N THR A 101 -23.86 11.88 2.94
CA THR A 101 -23.66 12.19 4.35
C THR A 101 -24.59 11.32 5.23
N LEU A 102 -24.04 10.84 6.36
CA LEU A 102 -24.81 10.16 7.39
C LEU A 102 -25.01 11.06 8.60
N MET A 103 -26.19 11.00 9.18
CA MET A 103 -26.50 11.64 10.48
C MET A 103 -25.92 10.81 11.64
N ASP A 104 -25.81 11.40 12.80
CA ASP A 104 -25.29 10.73 14.00
C ASP A 104 -26.08 9.44 14.34
N THR A 105 -27.41 9.47 14.20
CA THR A 105 -28.29 8.30 14.40
C THR A 105 -28.08 7.21 13.36
N GLU A 106 -27.73 7.60 12.14
CA GLU A 106 -27.43 6.66 11.05
C GLU A 106 -26.08 5.99 11.26
N TRP A 107 -25.07 6.72 11.75
CA TRP A 107 -23.80 6.13 12.17
C TRP A 107 -23.98 5.13 13.29
N ALA A 108 -24.80 5.46 14.30
CA ALA A 108 -25.12 4.54 15.39
C ALA A 108 -25.83 3.26 14.88
N SER A 109 -26.74 3.40 13.91
CA SER A 109 -27.40 2.26 13.28
C SER A 109 -26.44 1.41 12.43
N LEU A 110 -25.60 2.04 11.63
CA LEU A 110 -24.61 1.38 10.76
C LEU A 110 -23.61 0.56 11.56
N LEU A 111 -23.18 1.07 12.71
CA LEU A 111 -22.16 0.44 13.57
C LEU A 111 -22.77 -0.29 14.78
N ASN A 112 -24.06 -0.54 14.76
CA ASN A 112 -24.70 -1.29 15.85
C ASN A 112 -24.07 -2.67 16.01
N GLY A 113 -23.65 -3.02 17.24
CA GLY A 113 -22.96 -4.28 17.53
C GLY A 113 -21.47 -4.31 17.16
N VAL A 114 -20.90 -3.22 16.63
CA VAL A 114 -19.47 -3.11 16.27
C VAL A 114 -18.70 -2.43 17.40
N ILE A 115 -17.64 -3.08 17.88
CA ILE A 115 -16.71 -2.48 18.85
C ILE A 115 -15.60 -1.77 18.08
N VAL A 116 -15.83 -0.50 17.75
CA VAL A 116 -14.96 0.31 16.88
C VAL A 116 -13.53 0.47 17.40
N ALA A 117 -13.30 0.31 18.70
CA ALA A 117 -11.96 0.39 19.30
C ALA A 117 -11.03 -0.78 18.91
N TYR A 118 -11.57 -1.89 18.41
CA TYR A 118 -10.80 -3.09 18.07
C TYR A 118 -10.56 -3.24 16.56
N ILE A 119 -11.06 -2.33 15.74
CA ILE A 119 -10.95 -2.40 14.29
C ILE A 119 -10.43 -1.10 13.70
N GLN A 120 -9.90 -1.18 12.49
CA GLN A 120 -9.63 0.02 11.71
C GLN A 120 -10.85 0.35 10.82
N ILE A 121 -11.15 1.65 10.69
CA ILE A 121 -12.24 2.13 9.84
C ILE A 121 -11.68 3.05 8.77
N HIS A 122 -11.77 2.60 7.53
CA HIS A 122 -11.41 3.39 6.36
C HIS A 122 -12.70 3.87 5.69
N ILE A 123 -12.76 5.13 5.33
CA ILE A 123 -13.96 5.73 4.76
C ILE A 123 -13.63 6.33 3.40
N LYS A 124 -14.41 5.96 2.40
CA LYS A 124 -14.40 6.60 1.07
C LYS A 124 -15.65 7.45 0.93
N THR A 125 -15.46 8.73 0.63
CA THR A 125 -16.56 9.68 0.47
C THR A 125 -16.69 10.13 -0.99
N PRO A 126 -17.91 10.44 -1.47
CA PRO A 126 -18.11 10.87 -2.85
C PRO A 126 -17.64 12.30 -3.11
N THR A 127 -17.66 13.17 -2.08
CA THR A 127 -17.31 14.59 -2.21
C THR A 127 -16.60 15.11 -0.96
N ALA A 128 -15.91 16.25 -1.09
CA ALA A 128 -15.27 16.94 0.04
C ALA A 128 -16.27 17.39 1.11
N ALA A 129 -17.50 17.75 0.73
CA ALA A 129 -18.55 18.12 1.68
C ALA A 129 -18.95 16.94 2.57
N VAL A 130 -19.12 15.74 2.00
CA VAL A 130 -19.39 14.50 2.76
C VAL A 130 -18.18 14.13 3.62
N ALA A 131 -16.96 14.33 3.11
CA ALA A 131 -15.75 14.09 3.88
C ALA A 131 -15.65 14.98 5.13
N THR A 132 -15.97 16.27 4.98
CA THR A 132 -15.95 17.23 6.10
C THR A 132 -16.93 16.85 7.21
N THR A 133 -18.18 16.57 6.87
CA THR A 133 -19.20 16.16 7.87
C THR A 133 -18.86 14.82 8.50
N THR A 134 -18.34 13.88 7.73
CA THR A 134 -17.84 12.59 8.23
C THR A 134 -16.72 12.79 9.24
N LEU A 135 -15.73 13.62 8.91
CA LEU A 135 -14.61 13.89 9.80
C LEU A 135 -15.05 14.56 11.11
N GLN A 136 -16.00 15.50 11.05
CA GLN A 136 -16.59 16.14 12.24
C GLN A 136 -17.26 15.13 13.17
N TYR A 137 -17.93 14.13 12.64
CA TYR A 137 -18.47 13.02 13.44
C TYR A 137 -17.35 12.24 14.13
N TRP A 138 -16.31 11.84 13.37
CA TRP A 138 -15.24 11.01 13.87
C TRP A 138 -14.26 11.72 14.80
N GLN A 139 -14.13 13.06 14.70
CA GLN A 139 -13.35 13.85 15.66
C GLN A 139 -13.86 13.72 17.10
N ARG A 140 -15.11 13.37 17.28
CA ARG A 140 -15.72 13.11 18.59
C ARG A 140 -15.44 11.70 19.14
N GLN A 141 -14.76 10.86 18.36
CA GLN A 141 -14.45 9.45 18.67
C GLN A 141 -12.93 9.24 18.74
N PRO A 142 -12.27 9.56 19.86
CA PRO A 142 -10.80 9.65 19.93
C PRO A 142 -10.07 8.30 19.80
N THR A 143 -10.77 7.18 19.92
CA THR A 143 -10.17 5.83 19.91
C THR A 143 -10.11 5.18 18.52
N ILE A 144 -10.64 5.83 17.50
CA ILE A 144 -10.76 5.24 16.17
C ILE A 144 -9.51 5.51 15.35
N VAL A 145 -8.99 4.46 14.72
CA VAL A 145 -7.85 4.49 13.79
C VAL A 145 -8.34 4.13 12.39
N GLY A 146 -7.84 4.84 11.38
CA GLY A 146 -8.21 4.55 10.00
C GLY A 146 -7.79 5.60 9.00
N SER A 147 -8.61 5.77 7.96
CA SER A 147 -8.37 6.78 6.92
C SER A 147 -9.67 7.33 6.35
N LEU A 148 -9.59 8.53 5.83
CA LEU A 148 -10.65 9.17 5.07
C LEU A 148 -10.13 9.52 3.67
N GLN A 149 -10.78 9.00 2.65
CA GLN A 149 -10.44 9.25 1.26
C GLN A 149 -11.58 10.03 0.59
N CYS A 150 -11.21 11.15 -0.05
CA CYS A 150 -12.08 11.94 -0.90
C CYS A 150 -11.58 11.88 -2.35
N PRO A 151 -12.43 11.63 -3.37
CA PRO A 151 -12.00 11.54 -4.77
C PRO A 151 -11.43 12.84 -5.32
N GLU A 152 -11.95 13.96 -4.88
CA GLU A 152 -11.54 15.30 -5.31
C GLU A 152 -10.14 15.69 -4.80
N GLN A 153 -9.46 14.78 -4.11
CA GLN A 153 -8.09 14.90 -3.55
C GLN A 153 -7.60 16.36 -3.44
N ASP A 154 -8.46 17.21 -2.87
CA ASP A 154 -8.08 18.58 -2.60
C ASP A 154 -7.02 18.56 -1.49
N LEU A 155 -5.75 18.71 -1.92
CA LEU A 155 -4.61 18.80 -1.02
C LEU A 155 -4.84 19.88 0.03
N THR A 156 -5.48 20.98 -0.36
CA THR A 156 -5.81 22.09 0.53
C THR A 156 -6.83 21.68 1.57
N TRP A 157 -7.87 20.93 1.17
CA TRP A 157 -8.86 20.40 2.11
C TRP A 157 -8.20 19.47 3.13
N ALA A 158 -7.42 18.50 2.68
CA ALA A 158 -6.74 17.54 3.55
C ALA A 158 -5.80 18.24 4.54
N ALA A 159 -5.02 19.22 4.06
CA ALA A 159 -4.10 19.99 4.91
C ALA A 159 -4.81 20.93 5.91
N ASN A 160 -6.05 21.32 5.64
CA ASN A 160 -6.87 22.12 6.56
C ASN A 160 -7.65 21.27 7.59
N ASN A 161 -7.69 19.95 7.42
CA ASN A 161 -8.44 19.03 8.26
C ASN A 161 -7.57 17.91 8.84
N PRO A 162 -6.43 18.21 9.49
CA PRO A 162 -5.58 17.18 10.07
C PRO A 162 -6.31 16.45 11.18
N HIS A 163 -6.07 15.14 11.29
CA HIS A 163 -6.64 14.32 12.35
C HIS A 163 -5.54 13.44 12.98
N ALA A 164 -5.56 13.32 14.30
CA ALA A 164 -4.50 12.64 15.04
C ALA A 164 -4.39 11.13 14.71
N GLN A 165 -5.52 10.50 14.42
CA GLN A 165 -5.60 9.04 14.22
C GLN A 165 -6.11 8.63 12.84
N PHE A 166 -6.57 9.58 12.02
CA PHE A 166 -7.02 9.36 10.66
C PHE A 166 -6.00 9.85 9.64
N ARG A 167 -5.67 9.00 8.68
CA ARG A 167 -4.97 9.42 7.48
C ARG A 167 -5.95 10.07 6.54
N ILE A 168 -5.74 11.34 6.24
CA ILE A 168 -6.67 12.18 5.48
C ILE A 168 -6.29 12.35 4.02
N PHE A 169 -5.13 11.87 3.63
CA PHE A 169 -4.65 11.89 2.27
C PHE A 169 -4.22 10.48 1.83
N THR A 170 -4.82 10.00 0.76
CA THR A 170 -4.50 8.69 0.18
C THR A 170 -3.97 8.89 -1.23
N THR A 171 -2.73 8.49 -1.48
CA THR A 171 -2.19 8.49 -2.83
C THR A 171 -2.83 7.38 -3.64
N SER A 172 -2.97 7.60 -4.94
CA SER A 172 -3.41 6.58 -5.90
C SER A 172 -2.65 6.74 -7.21
N ALA A 173 -2.56 5.65 -7.97
CA ALA A 173 -1.99 5.67 -9.29
C ALA A 173 -2.91 4.97 -10.29
N ASP A 174 -2.82 5.37 -11.55
CA ASP A 174 -3.49 4.68 -12.64
C ASP A 174 -2.91 3.27 -12.80
N THR A 175 -3.75 2.26 -12.65
CA THR A 175 -3.37 0.85 -12.71
C THR A 175 -2.99 0.38 -14.11
N THR A 176 -3.29 1.18 -15.14
CA THR A 176 -2.89 0.91 -16.53
C THR A 176 -1.44 1.30 -16.82
N GLN A 177 -0.83 2.10 -15.94
CA GLN A 177 0.56 2.53 -16.05
C GLN A 177 1.53 1.43 -15.61
N THR A 178 2.79 1.57 -16.05
CA THR A 178 3.86 0.67 -15.62
C THR A 178 4.13 0.80 -14.11
N PRO A 179 4.66 -0.24 -13.45
CA PRO A 179 4.97 -0.21 -12.02
C PRO A 179 5.82 1.00 -11.60
N SER A 180 6.83 1.38 -12.38
CA SER A 180 7.68 2.54 -12.08
C SER A 180 6.92 3.86 -12.12
N LEU A 181 6.05 4.05 -13.12
CA LEU A 181 5.21 5.25 -13.24
C LEU A 181 4.16 5.32 -12.13
N GLN A 182 3.59 4.17 -11.72
CA GLN A 182 2.69 4.11 -10.56
C GLN A 182 3.39 4.61 -9.30
N LEU A 183 4.62 4.12 -9.04
CA LEU A 183 5.41 4.55 -7.89
C LEU A 183 5.77 6.04 -7.96
N ALA A 184 6.23 6.51 -9.11
CA ALA A 184 6.59 7.91 -9.31
C ALA A 184 5.40 8.85 -9.05
N ALA A 185 4.22 8.52 -9.59
CA ALA A 185 3.01 9.30 -9.39
C ALA A 185 2.61 9.35 -7.90
N GLN A 186 2.65 8.22 -7.20
CA GLN A 186 2.29 8.15 -5.78
C GLN A 186 3.29 8.90 -4.90
N ILE A 187 4.59 8.77 -5.14
CA ILE A 187 5.62 9.48 -4.39
C ILE A 187 5.50 11.00 -4.62
N ALA A 188 5.28 11.44 -5.86
CA ALA A 188 5.10 12.86 -6.17
C ALA A 188 3.87 13.45 -5.46
N GLN A 189 2.73 12.74 -5.46
CA GLN A 189 1.53 13.15 -4.72
C GLN A 189 1.81 13.24 -3.21
N ALA A 190 2.46 12.21 -2.64
CA ALA A 190 2.78 12.17 -1.23
C ALA A 190 3.76 13.28 -0.82
N GLN A 191 4.75 13.57 -1.66
CA GLN A 191 5.73 14.64 -1.41
C GLN A 191 5.06 16.02 -1.47
N SER A 192 4.19 16.28 -2.44
CA SER A 192 3.43 17.52 -2.53
C SER A 192 2.56 17.73 -1.29
N MET A 193 1.90 16.68 -0.81
CA MET A 193 1.10 16.72 0.40
C MET A 193 1.97 16.93 1.64
N LEU A 194 3.10 16.22 1.75
CA LEU A 194 4.04 16.36 2.87
C LEU A 194 4.53 17.80 3.00
N GLN A 195 4.94 18.42 1.88
CA GLN A 195 5.40 19.82 1.87
C GLN A 195 4.29 20.76 2.36
N LEU A 196 3.08 20.60 1.87
CA LEU A 196 1.93 21.43 2.27
C LEU A 196 1.62 21.29 3.78
N LEU A 197 1.72 20.09 4.34
CA LEU A 197 1.53 19.85 5.77
C LEU A 197 2.66 20.45 6.62
N ILE A 198 3.90 20.40 6.12
CA ILE A 198 5.06 21.04 6.76
C ILE A 198 4.88 22.56 6.78
N ASP A 199 4.50 23.17 5.67
CA ASP A 199 4.27 24.61 5.54
C ASP A 199 3.16 25.10 6.50
N LYS A 200 2.20 24.23 6.82
CA LYS A 200 1.14 24.48 7.80
C LYS A 200 1.52 24.14 9.25
N ASN A 201 2.76 23.71 9.48
CA ASN A 201 3.25 23.28 10.80
C ASN A 201 2.42 22.15 11.44
N ILE A 202 1.89 21.23 10.65
CA ILE A 202 1.16 20.06 11.15
C ILE A 202 2.10 19.09 11.84
N PRO A 203 1.86 18.69 13.10
CA PRO A 203 2.71 17.75 13.81
C PRO A 203 2.67 16.36 13.15
N SER A 204 3.85 15.75 12.94
CA SER A 204 4.00 14.43 12.34
C SER A 204 3.28 14.29 10.97
N PRO A 205 3.58 15.15 9.99
CA PRO A 205 2.81 15.27 8.75
C PRO A 205 2.75 13.98 7.94
N ASN A 206 3.78 13.14 8.03
CA ASN A 206 3.83 11.83 7.39
C ASN A 206 2.72 10.87 7.87
N ARG A 207 2.20 11.06 9.09
CA ARG A 207 1.08 10.26 9.61
C ARG A 207 -0.26 10.58 8.96
N CYS A 208 -0.38 11.72 8.31
CA CYS A 208 -1.60 12.11 7.58
C CYS A 208 -1.71 11.43 6.22
N ILE A 209 -0.65 10.80 5.73
CA ILE A 209 -0.54 10.24 4.38
C ILE A 209 -0.61 8.72 4.43
N GLN A 210 -1.35 8.14 3.48
CA GLN A 210 -1.34 6.71 3.22
C GLN A 210 -1.21 6.45 1.71
N PHE A 211 -0.66 5.28 1.36
CA PHE A 211 -0.52 4.82 0.00
C PHE A 211 -1.57 3.76 -0.30
N SER A 212 -2.33 3.93 -1.38
CA SER A 212 -3.22 2.91 -1.92
C SER A 212 -2.58 2.30 -3.16
N VAL A 213 -2.18 1.05 -3.05
CA VAL A 213 -1.46 0.33 -4.12
C VAL A 213 -2.31 -0.82 -4.61
N SER A 214 -2.61 -0.80 -5.91
CA SER A 214 -3.23 -1.96 -6.56
C SER A 214 -2.18 -3.04 -6.81
N VAL A 215 -2.57 -4.28 -6.57
CA VAL A 215 -1.72 -5.46 -6.76
C VAL A 215 -2.21 -6.24 -7.98
N GLY A 216 -1.32 -6.46 -8.93
CA GLY A 216 -1.57 -7.21 -10.15
C GLY A 216 -1.25 -8.71 -10.01
N LYS A 217 -1.19 -9.40 -11.15
CA LYS A 217 -0.95 -10.85 -11.21
C LYS A 217 0.52 -11.26 -11.15
N ASP A 218 1.43 -10.33 -11.42
CA ASP A 218 2.88 -10.63 -11.52
C ASP A 218 3.52 -10.58 -10.13
N TYR A 219 3.37 -11.65 -9.39
CA TYR A 219 3.68 -11.80 -7.96
C TYR A 219 5.01 -11.17 -7.52
N PHE A 220 6.11 -11.49 -8.21
CA PHE A 220 7.44 -10.98 -7.82
C PHE A 220 7.61 -9.49 -8.16
N VAL A 221 6.98 -9.01 -9.24
CA VAL A 221 6.97 -7.59 -9.59
C VAL A 221 6.21 -6.80 -8.52
N GLU A 222 5.08 -7.32 -8.04
CA GLU A 222 4.29 -6.67 -7.01
C GLU A 222 5.02 -6.61 -5.65
N ILE A 223 5.70 -7.67 -5.27
CA ILE A 223 6.57 -7.66 -4.08
C ILE A 223 7.67 -6.60 -4.24
N ALA A 224 8.33 -6.55 -5.39
CA ALA A 224 9.37 -5.58 -5.66
C ALA A 224 8.83 -4.14 -5.63
N LYS A 225 7.66 -3.90 -6.22
CA LYS A 225 6.96 -2.61 -6.20
C LYS A 225 6.68 -2.13 -4.77
N LEU A 226 6.13 -2.99 -3.92
CA LEU A 226 5.83 -2.64 -2.53
C LEU A 226 7.10 -2.38 -1.70
N ARG A 227 8.17 -3.12 -1.96
CA ARG A 227 9.47 -2.90 -1.31
C ARG A 227 10.10 -1.59 -1.78
N ALA A 228 10.06 -1.33 -3.10
CA ALA A 228 10.57 -0.09 -3.67
C ALA A 228 9.81 1.14 -3.13
N LEU A 229 8.48 1.07 -3.02
CA LEU A 229 7.67 2.15 -2.45
C LEU A 229 8.14 2.51 -1.03
N ARG A 230 8.36 1.52 -0.18
CA ARG A 230 8.82 1.73 1.19
C ARG A 230 10.19 2.41 1.25
N LEU A 231 11.11 1.95 0.40
CA LEU A 231 12.46 2.51 0.33
C LEU A 231 12.44 3.95 -0.19
N LEU A 232 11.72 4.19 -1.28
CA LEU A 232 11.59 5.52 -1.88
C LEU A 232 10.94 6.50 -0.89
N TRP A 233 9.89 6.09 -0.21
CA TRP A 233 9.25 6.95 0.79
C TRP A 233 10.15 7.22 1.99
N ALA A 234 10.89 6.22 2.47
CA ALA A 234 11.87 6.41 3.53
C ALA A 234 12.95 7.44 3.14
N ASN A 235 13.42 7.39 1.89
CA ASN A 235 14.39 8.37 1.37
C ASN A 235 13.82 9.79 1.25
N VAL A 236 12.52 9.93 1.00
CA VAL A 236 11.85 11.25 0.97
C VAL A 236 11.74 11.84 2.39
N LEU A 237 11.62 10.99 3.41
CA LEU A 237 11.48 11.40 4.82
C LEU A 237 12.82 11.64 5.53
N ALA A 238 13.95 11.18 4.96
CA ALA A 238 15.30 11.34 5.52
C ALA A 238 15.84 12.74 5.31
#